data_353b16e62111ce85d19902d72aa18af0
#
_entry.id   353b16e62111ce85d19902d72aa18af0
#
_cell.length_a   1.000
_cell.length_b   1.000
_cell.length_c   1.000
_cell.angle_alpha   90.00
_cell.angle_beta   90.00
_cell.angle_gamma   90.00
#
_symmetry.space_group_name_H-M   'P 1'
#
loop_
_entity.id
_entity.type
_entity.pdbx_description
1 polymer ?
#
loop_
_entity_poly.entity_id
_entity_poly.type
_entity_poly.pdbx_seq_one_letter_code
_entity_poly.pdbx_strand_id
1 'polypeptide(L)'
;NFVSVMATENNTQVDFSDLPPGIIIENNTPTSVVLNYGESYVIALNPAAAPANRDGLVGALVSATKPIVVNCGSSNGSNSTGNGRDFGIDQIAPFETISIDGQSYSEYIFVRANGYDDIERPLIVAHLDNTAVYVNGDDTTGTLLVNLSAGEYISIDGTYFSNQSVSGSNPGGNMYVWTSKTAFAYQGIGGSSNEANQELFFVPPMNCKTPKTINNIPLIQNTGTGSVAFLGGITIVSEVGASVLVNGAATTALPQTVNGNPNFETYLVSGLSGNVSV
;
A
#
# COMPACT_ATOMS: atom_id res chain seq x y z
N ASN A 1 12.64 7.19 -8.69
CA ASN A 1 12.34 6.35 -7.53
C ASN A 1 13.51 6.41 -6.55
N PHE A 2 13.24 6.34 -5.27
CA PHE A 2 14.27 6.37 -4.24
C PHE A 2 13.87 5.52 -3.04
N VAL A 3 14.87 5.08 -2.30
CA VAL A 3 14.76 4.53 -0.94
C VAL A 3 15.68 5.33 -0.05
N SER A 4 15.16 5.82 1.07
CA SER A 4 15.93 6.49 2.11
C SER A 4 15.89 5.71 3.41
N VAL A 5 17.01 5.66 4.10
CA VAL A 5 17.14 5.02 5.41
C VAL A 5 17.72 6.00 6.41
N MET A 6 17.34 5.86 7.67
CA MET A 6 17.93 6.60 8.79
C MET A 6 18.28 5.62 9.91
N ALA A 7 19.51 5.68 10.41
CA ALA A 7 19.94 4.84 11.51
C ALA A 7 19.47 5.41 12.86
N THR A 8 18.96 4.53 13.72
CA THR A 8 18.54 4.87 15.10
C THR A 8 19.61 4.58 16.14
N GLU A 9 20.75 4.01 15.71
CA GLU A 9 21.91 3.71 16.57
C GLU A 9 23.22 3.91 15.82
N ASN A 10 24.32 4.11 16.58
CA ASN A 10 25.65 4.23 16.00
C ASN A 10 26.17 2.89 15.44
N ASN A 11 27.03 2.96 14.42
CA ASN A 11 27.63 1.80 13.76
C ASN A 11 26.58 0.80 13.25
N THR A 12 25.55 1.30 12.56
CA THR A 12 24.53 0.51 11.89
C THR A 12 24.98 0.25 10.45
N GLN A 13 25.31 -1.00 10.14
CA GLN A 13 25.51 -1.44 8.76
C GLN A 13 24.15 -1.54 8.07
N VAL A 14 24.01 -0.96 6.88
CA VAL A 14 22.83 -1.02 6.03
C VAL A 14 23.23 -1.54 4.66
N ASP A 15 22.51 -2.54 4.16
CA ASP A 15 22.73 -3.17 2.87
C ASP A 15 21.44 -3.12 2.04
N PHE A 16 21.57 -2.77 0.77
CA PHE A 16 20.52 -2.82 -0.25
C PHE A 16 20.82 -3.97 -1.20
N SER A 17 19.95 -4.96 -1.25
CA SER A 17 20.09 -6.16 -2.07
C SER A 17 18.83 -6.47 -2.89
N ASP A 18 18.83 -7.59 -3.59
CA ASP A 18 17.74 -8.02 -4.49
C ASP A 18 17.37 -6.96 -5.54
N LEU A 19 18.39 -6.21 -5.94
CA LEU A 19 18.25 -5.20 -6.98
C LEU A 19 18.20 -5.90 -8.36
N PRO A 20 17.22 -5.58 -9.21
CA PRO A 20 17.08 -6.25 -10.50
C PRO A 20 18.25 -5.92 -11.45
N PRO A 21 18.59 -6.83 -12.38
CA PRO A 21 19.65 -6.59 -13.34
C PRO A 21 19.34 -5.40 -14.26
N GLY A 22 20.38 -4.66 -14.59
CA GLY A 22 20.30 -3.55 -15.54
C GLY A 22 19.85 -2.21 -14.96
N ILE A 23 19.67 -2.10 -13.64
CA ILE A 23 19.46 -0.80 -13.00
C ILE A 23 20.73 0.04 -13.01
N ILE A 24 20.56 1.35 -13.04
CA ILE A 24 21.62 2.34 -12.92
C ILE A 24 21.32 3.23 -11.72
N ILE A 25 22.10 3.07 -10.66
CA ILE A 25 21.99 3.89 -9.45
C ILE A 25 22.59 5.27 -9.71
N GLU A 26 21.88 6.31 -9.31
CA GLU A 26 22.31 7.70 -9.49
C GLU A 26 23.63 7.94 -8.75
N ASN A 27 24.57 8.62 -9.44
CA ASN A 27 25.91 8.91 -8.95
C ASN A 27 26.76 7.69 -8.53
N ASN A 28 26.40 6.48 -8.97
CA ASN A 28 27.03 5.23 -8.54
C ASN A 28 27.07 5.10 -7.00
N THR A 29 26.03 5.55 -6.33
CA THR A 29 25.89 5.50 -4.87
C THR A 29 26.07 4.05 -4.37
N PRO A 30 26.96 3.78 -3.40
CA PRO A 30 27.16 2.43 -2.87
C PRO A 30 25.88 1.80 -2.34
N THR A 31 25.74 0.49 -2.49
CA THR A 31 24.61 -0.30 -1.96
C THR A 31 24.84 -0.83 -0.55
N SER A 32 25.92 -0.44 0.09
CA SER A 32 26.29 -0.85 1.44
C SER A 32 26.95 0.34 2.14
N VAL A 33 26.50 0.65 3.37
CA VAL A 33 26.99 1.82 4.12
C VAL A 33 26.90 1.56 5.63
N VAL A 34 27.81 2.20 6.40
CA VAL A 34 27.73 2.25 7.86
C VAL A 34 27.25 3.65 8.27
N LEU A 35 26.19 3.71 9.07
CA LEU A 35 25.58 4.94 9.56
C LEU A 35 25.65 5.03 11.07
N ASN A 36 25.75 6.26 11.58
CA ASN A 36 25.59 6.57 12.99
C ASN A 36 24.16 7.06 13.30
N TYR A 37 23.85 7.16 14.57
CA TYR A 37 22.56 7.69 15.04
C TYR A 37 22.20 9.01 14.37
N GLY A 38 21.00 9.06 13.77
CA GLY A 38 20.47 10.23 13.08
C GLY A 38 21.04 10.48 11.69
N GLU A 39 22.03 9.71 11.23
CA GLU A 39 22.50 9.79 9.84
C GLU A 39 21.52 9.10 8.89
N SER A 40 21.34 9.73 7.74
CA SER A 40 20.46 9.23 6.66
C SER A 40 21.26 8.93 5.41
N TYR A 41 20.75 7.97 4.63
CA TYR A 41 21.33 7.56 3.36
C TYR A 41 20.25 7.34 2.31
N VAL A 42 20.50 7.71 1.05
CA VAL A 42 19.52 7.62 -0.03
C VAL A 42 20.12 6.92 -1.24
N ILE A 43 19.40 5.93 -1.74
CA ILE A 43 19.62 5.37 -3.09
C ILE A 43 18.50 5.87 -3.99
N ALA A 44 18.86 6.39 -5.16
CA ALA A 44 17.92 6.88 -6.15
C ALA A 44 18.18 6.28 -7.54
N LEU A 45 17.10 6.05 -8.29
CA LEU A 45 17.13 5.62 -9.68
C LEU A 45 16.48 6.67 -10.57
N ASN A 46 17.19 7.11 -11.61
CA ASN A 46 16.62 7.97 -12.64
C ASN A 46 15.92 7.12 -13.71
N PRO A 47 14.58 7.21 -13.87
CA PRO A 47 13.84 6.41 -14.86
C PRO A 47 14.28 6.60 -16.32
N ALA A 48 14.96 7.71 -16.62
CA ALA A 48 15.47 7.99 -17.96
C ALA A 48 16.82 7.31 -18.26
N ALA A 49 17.55 6.87 -17.21
CA ALA A 49 18.89 6.29 -17.38
C ALA A 49 18.84 4.85 -17.91
N ALA A 50 17.83 4.06 -17.50
CA ALA A 50 17.61 2.70 -17.98
C ALA A 50 16.14 2.32 -17.87
N PRO A 51 15.59 1.46 -18.77
CA PRO A 51 14.23 0.96 -18.63
C PRO A 51 13.98 0.23 -17.31
N ALA A 52 14.97 -0.52 -16.80
CA ALA A 52 14.89 -1.24 -15.51
C ALA A 52 14.77 -0.30 -14.31
N ASN A 53 15.07 0.99 -14.44
CA ASN A 53 14.95 1.96 -13.36
C ASN A 53 13.50 2.40 -13.09
N ARG A 54 12.53 2.07 -13.95
CA ARG A 54 11.14 2.53 -13.79
C ARG A 54 10.50 2.01 -12.52
N ASP A 55 10.74 0.76 -12.21
CA ASP A 55 10.23 0.03 -11.05
C ASP A 55 11.33 -0.71 -10.26
N GLY A 56 12.58 -0.43 -10.59
CA GLY A 56 13.76 -1.17 -10.14
C GLY A 56 14.04 -1.18 -8.63
N LEU A 57 13.31 -0.39 -7.83
CA LEU A 57 13.37 -0.46 -6.36
C LEU A 57 12.15 -1.18 -5.75
N VAL A 58 11.17 -1.57 -6.55
CA VAL A 58 10.06 -2.39 -6.07
C VAL A 58 10.59 -3.81 -5.81
N GLY A 59 10.41 -4.29 -4.58
CA GLY A 59 10.93 -5.59 -4.15
C GLY A 59 12.38 -5.60 -3.67
N ALA A 60 13.11 -4.49 -3.80
CA ALA A 60 14.46 -4.38 -3.23
C ALA A 60 14.45 -4.63 -1.72
N LEU A 61 15.42 -5.41 -1.23
CA LEU A 61 15.56 -5.70 0.20
C LEU A 61 16.50 -4.68 0.85
N VAL A 62 16.03 -4.08 1.94
CA VAL A 62 16.86 -3.28 2.85
C VAL A 62 17.05 -4.06 4.13
N SER A 63 18.31 -4.38 4.45
CA SER A 63 18.66 -5.06 5.69
C SER A 63 19.65 -4.22 6.51
N ALA A 64 19.59 -4.34 7.82
CA ALA A 64 20.48 -3.63 8.71
C ALA A 64 20.83 -4.44 9.95
N THR A 65 22.00 -4.15 10.53
CA THR A 65 22.47 -4.81 11.77
C THR A 65 21.78 -4.28 13.03
N LYS A 66 21.10 -3.14 12.94
CA LYS A 66 20.38 -2.49 14.04
C LYS A 66 19.13 -1.80 13.50
N PRO A 67 18.17 -1.39 14.35
CA PRO A 67 16.93 -0.76 13.90
C PRO A 67 17.17 0.49 13.04
N ILE A 68 16.42 0.57 11.95
CA ILE A 68 16.41 1.69 10.99
C ILE A 68 14.99 2.14 10.70
N VAL A 69 14.85 3.36 10.19
CA VAL A 69 13.60 3.82 9.57
C VAL A 69 13.81 3.84 8.06
N VAL A 70 12.87 3.30 7.31
CA VAL A 70 12.93 3.21 5.86
C VAL A 70 11.73 3.93 5.25
N ASN A 71 12.00 4.81 4.28
CA ASN A 71 10.98 5.40 3.41
C ASN A 71 11.32 5.08 1.96
N CYS A 72 10.31 4.87 1.15
CA CYS A 72 10.45 4.75 -0.29
C CYS A 72 9.51 5.71 -1.01
N GLY A 73 9.83 6.06 -2.23
CA GLY A 73 8.97 6.95 -2.99
C GLY A 73 9.42 7.21 -4.41
N SER A 74 8.66 8.08 -5.04
CA SER A 74 8.95 8.60 -6.37
C SER A 74 8.78 10.10 -6.40
N SER A 75 9.72 10.81 -6.98
CA SER A 75 9.64 12.26 -7.14
C SER A 75 8.69 12.71 -8.25
N ASN A 76 8.34 11.82 -9.15
CA ASN A 76 7.46 12.10 -10.30
C ASN A 76 7.00 10.77 -10.94
N GLY A 77 6.34 9.95 -10.15
CA GLY A 77 5.89 8.63 -10.57
C GLY A 77 4.46 8.57 -11.09
N SER A 78 3.99 7.43 -11.56
CA SER A 78 2.60 7.07 -11.82
C SER A 78 2.37 5.58 -11.62
N ASN A 79 1.35 5.22 -10.87
CA ASN A 79 0.89 3.82 -10.75
C ASN A 79 -0.08 3.43 -11.88
N SER A 80 -0.32 4.32 -12.82
CA SER A 80 -1.17 4.09 -13.99
C SER A 80 -0.48 4.41 -15.31
N THR A 81 -1.13 4.07 -16.41
CA THR A 81 -0.71 4.45 -17.77
C THR A 81 -1.06 5.91 -18.12
N GLY A 82 -1.76 6.62 -17.25
CA GLY A 82 -2.16 8.01 -17.42
C GLY A 82 -1.00 9.01 -17.36
N ASN A 83 -1.30 10.26 -17.65
CA ASN A 83 -0.32 11.35 -17.70
C ASN A 83 -0.14 12.08 -16.36
N GLY A 84 -0.99 11.80 -15.37
CA GLY A 84 -0.85 12.34 -14.02
C GLY A 84 0.39 11.77 -13.34
N ARG A 85 1.23 12.66 -12.80
CA ARG A 85 2.47 12.26 -12.09
C ARG A 85 2.65 13.19 -10.90
N ASP A 86 2.87 12.58 -9.75
CA ASP A 86 3.04 13.29 -8.50
C ASP A 86 4.23 12.78 -7.69
N PHE A 87 4.56 13.50 -6.65
CA PHE A 87 5.48 13.06 -5.62
C PHE A 87 4.72 12.14 -4.65
N GLY A 88 5.29 10.95 -4.42
CA GLY A 88 4.79 10.01 -3.41
C GLY A 88 5.92 9.54 -2.52
N ILE A 89 5.65 9.42 -1.23
CA ILE A 89 6.56 8.85 -0.24
C ILE A 89 5.75 8.12 0.82
N ASP A 90 6.21 6.92 1.19
CA ASP A 90 5.61 6.15 2.28
C ASP A 90 6.70 5.52 3.16
N GLN A 91 6.35 5.26 4.41
CA GLN A 91 7.20 4.55 5.35
C GLN A 91 6.98 3.04 5.19
N ILE A 92 8.08 2.31 5.04
CA ILE A 92 8.03 0.85 4.91
C ILE A 92 7.94 0.21 6.30
N ALA A 93 6.91 -0.60 6.51
CA ALA A 93 6.79 -1.43 7.70
C ALA A 93 7.85 -2.56 7.67
N PRO A 94 8.49 -2.88 8.80
CA PRO A 94 9.40 -4.03 8.87
C PRO A 94 8.63 -5.34 8.72
N PHE A 95 9.29 -6.36 8.14
CA PHE A 95 8.67 -7.68 7.89
C PHE A 95 8.12 -8.31 9.17
N GLU A 96 8.82 -8.19 10.28
CA GLU A 96 8.40 -8.73 11.58
C GLU A 96 7.09 -8.10 12.09
N THR A 97 6.79 -6.87 11.69
CA THR A 97 5.55 -6.20 12.08
C THR A 97 4.35 -6.70 11.28
N ILE A 98 4.55 -7.07 10.02
CA ILE A 98 3.47 -7.59 9.16
C ILE A 98 3.31 -9.09 9.26
N SER A 99 4.31 -9.80 9.80
CA SER A 99 4.24 -11.24 10.06
C SER A 99 3.34 -11.51 11.26
N ILE A 100 2.42 -12.45 11.11
CA ILE A 100 1.49 -12.85 12.18
C ILE A 100 2.00 -14.15 12.80
N ASP A 101 2.22 -14.14 14.10
CA ASP A 101 2.71 -15.31 14.84
C ASP A 101 1.85 -16.56 14.61
N GLY A 102 2.49 -17.63 14.14
CA GLY A 102 1.83 -18.92 13.88
C GLY A 102 1.00 -18.98 12.60
N GLN A 103 0.99 -17.90 11.80
CA GLN A 103 0.31 -17.83 10.51
C GLN A 103 1.32 -17.69 9.38
N SER A 104 1.26 -18.56 8.39
CA SER A 104 2.16 -18.52 7.23
C SER A 104 1.62 -17.65 6.09
N TYR A 105 0.32 -17.39 6.05
CA TYR A 105 -0.38 -16.63 5.02
C TYR A 105 -0.72 -15.21 5.47
N SER A 106 -1.08 -14.34 4.54
CA SER A 106 -1.66 -13.03 4.85
C SER A 106 -2.93 -12.78 4.06
N GLU A 107 -3.83 -12.00 4.65
CA GLU A 107 -5.12 -11.60 4.10
C GLU A 107 -5.18 -10.08 4.05
N TYR A 108 -5.70 -9.55 2.95
CA TYR A 108 -5.85 -8.11 2.73
C TYR A 108 -7.24 -7.80 2.19
N ILE A 109 -7.84 -6.72 2.62
CA ILE A 109 -9.06 -6.17 2.04
C ILE A 109 -8.76 -4.74 1.58
N PHE A 110 -8.78 -4.56 0.27
CA PHE A 110 -8.63 -3.27 -0.38
C PHE A 110 -10.00 -2.66 -0.60
N VAL A 111 -10.14 -1.36 -0.35
CA VAL A 111 -11.39 -0.64 -0.59
C VAL A 111 -11.11 0.51 -1.55
N ARG A 112 -11.86 0.53 -2.65
CA ARG A 112 -11.75 1.60 -3.64
C ARG A 112 -12.35 2.89 -3.11
N ALA A 113 -11.63 4.00 -3.26
CA ALA A 113 -12.16 5.33 -2.96
C ALA A 113 -12.96 5.90 -4.14
N ASN A 114 -12.34 6.66 -5.03
CA ASN A 114 -12.99 7.27 -6.19
C ASN A 114 -12.28 7.00 -7.51
N GLY A 115 -11.27 6.16 -7.52
CA GLY A 115 -10.44 5.89 -8.68
C GLY A 115 -11.05 4.90 -9.66
N TYR A 116 -10.36 4.75 -10.77
CA TYR A 116 -10.69 3.79 -11.83
C TYR A 116 -9.83 2.53 -11.69
N ASP A 117 -10.18 1.50 -12.45
CA ASP A 117 -9.51 0.19 -12.45
C ASP A 117 -8.01 0.26 -12.75
N ASP A 118 -7.57 1.25 -13.51
CA ASP A 118 -6.17 1.46 -13.88
C ASP A 118 -5.38 2.33 -12.88
N ILE A 119 -6.04 2.91 -11.88
CA ILE A 119 -5.44 3.83 -10.89
C ILE A 119 -5.35 3.20 -9.50
N GLU A 120 -6.49 2.77 -8.95
CA GLU A 120 -6.55 2.20 -7.59
C GLU A 120 -6.26 0.70 -7.60
N ARG A 121 -5.05 0.37 -8.02
CA ARG A 121 -4.57 -1.01 -8.15
C ARG A 121 -3.81 -1.44 -6.91
N PRO A 122 -4.15 -2.59 -6.30
CA PRO A 122 -3.33 -3.19 -5.28
C PRO A 122 -1.96 -3.62 -5.82
N LEU A 123 -0.92 -3.38 -5.04
CA LEU A 123 0.44 -3.88 -5.26
C LEU A 123 0.77 -4.87 -4.16
N ILE A 124 1.13 -6.09 -4.52
CA ILE A 124 1.62 -7.12 -3.61
C ILE A 124 3.08 -7.38 -3.91
N VAL A 125 3.93 -7.31 -2.89
CA VAL A 125 5.38 -7.58 -2.99
C VAL A 125 5.72 -8.78 -2.11
N ALA A 126 6.28 -9.83 -2.70
CA ALA A 126 6.66 -11.03 -1.99
C ALA A 126 7.99 -10.82 -1.23
N HIS A 127 8.03 -11.19 0.04
CA HIS A 127 9.27 -11.26 0.81
C HIS A 127 9.93 -12.64 0.76
N LEU A 128 9.14 -13.67 0.52
CA LEU A 128 9.59 -15.08 0.51
C LEU A 128 9.31 -15.75 -0.85
N ASP A 129 10.19 -16.67 -1.25
CA ASP A 129 10.00 -17.47 -2.46
C ASP A 129 8.71 -18.29 -2.43
N ASN A 130 8.13 -18.56 -3.61
CA ASN A 130 6.92 -19.35 -3.79
C ASN A 130 5.74 -18.77 -3.00
N THR A 131 5.54 -17.45 -3.06
CA THR A 131 4.37 -16.76 -2.53
C THR A 131 3.27 -16.75 -3.58
N ALA A 132 2.25 -17.59 -3.41
CA ALA A 132 1.08 -17.60 -4.26
C ALA A 132 0.13 -16.46 -3.88
N VAL A 133 -0.40 -15.75 -4.87
CA VAL A 133 -1.33 -14.62 -4.70
C VAL A 133 -2.68 -14.99 -5.31
N TYR A 134 -3.72 -14.97 -4.49
CA TYR A 134 -5.10 -15.26 -4.88
C TYR A 134 -5.98 -14.02 -4.68
N VAL A 135 -7.01 -13.89 -5.52
CA VAL A 135 -7.98 -12.81 -5.43
C VAL A 135 -9.40 -13.38 -5.29
N ASN A 136 -10.23 -12.67 -4.52
CA ASN A 136 -11.64 -13.01 -4.29
C ASN A 136 -11.86 -14.43 -3.75
N GLY A 137 -10.98 -14.85 -2.86
CA GLY A 137 -10.97 -16.14 -2.15
C GLY A 137 -9.57 -16.52 -1.70
N ASP A 138 -9.46 -17.64 -0.99
CA ASP A 138 -8.22 -18.26 -0.53
C ASP A 138 -7.64 -19.26 -1.56
N ASP A 139 -6.73 -20.14 -1.12
CA ASP A 139 -6.13 -21.18 -1.96
C ASP A 139 -7.12 -22.26 -2.42
N THR A 140 -8.33 -22.32 -1.86
CA THR A 140 -9.39 -23.28 -2.21
C THR A 140 -10.50 -22.69 -3.05
N THR A 141 -10.78 -21.41 -2.90
CA THR A 141 -11.94 -20.73 -3.48
C THR A 141 -11.58 -19.59 -4.41
N GLY A 142 -10.39 -18.99 -4.22
CA GLY A 142 -9.93 -17.81 -4.95
C GLY A 142 -9.39 -18.11 -6.34
N THR A 143 -9.18 -17.07 -7.10
CA THR A 143 -8.51 -17.14 -8.39
C THR A 143 -7.01 -16.91 -8.18
N LEU A 144 -6.17 -17.91 -8.47
CA LEU A 144 -4.72 -17.78 -8.48
C LEU A 144 -4.30 -16.80 -9.58
N LEU A 145 -3.60 -15.73 -9.21
CA LEU A 145 -3.05 -14.77 -10.17
C LEU A 145 -1.62 -15.10 -10.55
N VAL A 146 -0.77 -15.42 -9.57
CA VAL A 146 0.67 -15.62 -9.78
C VAL A 146 1.29 -16.35 -8.59
N ASN A 147 2.46 -16.98 -8.82
CA ASN A 147 3.41 -17.37 -7.79
C ASN A 147 4.64 -16.47 -7.91
N LEU A 148 4.99 -15.77 -6.85
CA LEU A 148 6.09 -14.83 -6.79
C LEU A 148 7.30 -15.44 -6.07
N SER A 149 8.49 -15.12 -6.56
CA SER A 149 9.75 -15.30 -5.82
C SER A 149 9.97 -14.11 -4.86
N ALA A 150 10.92 -14.23 -3.93
CA ALA A 150 11.30 -13.13 -3.07
C ALA A 150 11.73 -11.91 -3.91
N GLY A 151 11.25 -10.71 -3.55
CA GLY A 151 11.48 -9.47 -4.29
C GLY A 151 10.62 -9.28 -5.55
N GLU A 152 9.89 -10.30 -6.00
CA GLU A 152 8.92 -10.11 -7.09
C GLU A 152 7.61 -9.49 -6.59
N TYR A 153 6.88 -8.88 -7.52
CA TYR A 153 5.63 -8.20 -7.22
C TYR A 153 4.58 -8.38 -8.32
N ILE A 154 3.33 -8.13 -7.97
CA ILE A 154 2.21 -8.01 -8.91
C ILE A 154 1.41 -6.75 -8.59
N SER A 155 1.11 -5.95 -9.62
CA SER A 155 0.04 -4.95 -9.56
C SER A 155 -1.25 -5.58 -10.05
N ILE A 156 -2.22 -5.76 -9.14
CA ILE A 156 -3.46 -6.44 -9.43
C ILE A 156 -4.39 -5.51 -10.20
N ASP A 157 -5.00 -6.03 -11.27
CA ASP A 157 -5.92 -5.26 -12.09
C ASP A 157 -7.17 -4.85 -11.29
N GLY A 158 -7.59 -3.59 -11.43
CA GLY A 158 -8.73 -3.05 -10.71
C GLY A 158 -10.08 -3.67 -11.10
N THR A 159 -10.15 -4.39 -12.21
CA THR A 159 -11.36 -5.13 -12.61
C THR A 159 -11.73 -6.26 -11.65
N TYR A 160 -10.80 -6.69 -10.78
CA TYR A 160 -11.10 -7.65 -9.72
C TYR A 160 -11.83 -7.07 -8.51
N PHE A 161 -11.96 -5.74 -8.40
CA PHE A 161 -12.82 -5.16 -7.37
C PHE A 161 -14.27 -5.61 -7.56
N SER A 162 -14.86 -6.08 -6.47
CA SER A 162 -16.28 -6.47 -6.41
C SER A 162 -17.19 -5.27 -6.13
N ASN A 163 -18.49 -5.45 -6.30
CA ASN A 163 -19.52 -4.44 -6.08
C ASN A 163 -19.41 -3.23 -7.02
N GLN A 164 -18.83 -3.42 -8.20
CA GLN A 164 -18.77 -2.38 -9.22
C GLN A 164 -20.16 -2.17 -9.85
N SER A 165 -20.72 -0.98 -9.67
CA SER A 165 -22.01 -0.61 -10.26
C SER A 165 -21.89 -0.14 -11.70
N VAL A 166 -20.72 0.33 -12.11
CA VAL A 166 -20.42 0.83 -13.47
C VAL A 166 -18.99 0.43 -13.83
N SER A 167 -18.77 -0.04 -15.03
CA SER A 167 -17.43 -0.36 -15.53
C SER A 167 -16.47 0.82 -15.37
N GLY A 168 -15.37 0.58 -14.70
CA GLY A 168 -14.25 1.52 -14.57
C GLY A 168 -14.26 2.44 -13.36
N SER A 169 -15.39 2.64 -12.68
CA SER A 169 -15.45 3.48 -11.48
C SER A 169 -16.55 3.01 -10.54
N ASN A 170 -16.19 2.60 -9.36
CA ASN A 170 -17.16 2.28 -8.31
C ASN A 170 -16.63 2.63 -6.93
N PRO A 171 -16.96 3.83 -6.43
CA PRO A 171 -16.60 4.22 -5.07
C PRO A 171 -17.05 3.18 -4.05
N GLY A 172 -16.13 2.76 -3.18
CA GLY A 172 -16.41 1.80 -2.12
C GLY A 172 -16.38 0.33 -2.53
N GLY A 173 -16.12 -0.01 -3.80
CA GLY A 173 -15.86 -1.38 -4.21
C GLY A 173 -14.69 -1.99 -3.44
N ASN A 174 -14.73 -3.31 -3.20
CA ASN A 174 -13.70 -3.98 -2.42
C ASN A 174 -13.08 -5.17 -3.17
N MET A 175 -11.87 -5.55 -2.75
CA MET A 175 -11.14 -6.69 -3.26
C MET A 175 -10.49 -7.43 -2.10
N TYR A 176 -10.75 -8.71 -1.97
CA TYR A 176 -10.04 -9.58 -1.05
C TYR A 176 -8.85 -10.21 -1.75
N VAL A 177 -7.69 -10.15 -1.11
CA VAL A 177 -6.46 -10.78 -1.57
C VAL A 177 -5.91 -11.67 -0.46
N TRP A 178 -5.59 -12.91 -0.83
CA TRP A 178 -4.94 -13.88 0.04
C TRP A 178 -3.58 -14.25 -0.54
N THR A 179 -2.56 -14.33 0.32
CA THR A 179 -1.21 -14.74 -0.08
C THR A 179 -0.78 -15.94 0.76
N SER A 180 -0.19 -16.97 0.12
CA SER A 180 0.22 -18.19 0.81
C SER A 180 1.36 -17.99 1.83
N LYS A 181 2.02 -16.84 1.79
CA LYS A 181 3.07 -16.41 2.72
C LYS A 181 2.92 -14.93 3.01
N THR A 182 3.51 -14.48 4.12
CA THR A 182 3.55 -13.05 4.46
C THR A 182 4.16 -12.24 3.32
N ALA A 183 3.44 -11.20 2.92
CA ALA A 183 3.81 -10.28 1.85
C ALA A 183 3.58 -8.83 2.27
N PHE A 184 4.09 -7.88 1.50
CA PHE A 184 3.76 -6.46 1.65
C PHE A 184 2.63 -6.10 0.70
N ALA A 185 1.70 -5.28 1.17
CA ALA A 185 0.56 -4.83 0.38
C ALA A 185 0.45 -3.32 0.39
N TYR A 186 0.21 -2.73 -0.79
CA TYR A 186 0.02 -1.30 -0.98
C TYR A 186 -1.15 -1.07 -1.92
N GLN A 187 -1.76 0.10 -1.82
CA GLN A 187 -2.82 0.53 -2.73
C GLN A 187 -2.56 1.94 -3.23
N GLY A 188 -2.73 2.17 -4.54
CA GLY A 188 -2.81 3.50 -5.10
C GLY A 188 -4.15 4.16 -4.80
N ILE A 189 -4.16 5.48 -4.65
CA ILE A 189 -5.36 6.29 -4.58
C ILE A 189 -5.37 7.21 -5.81
N GLY A 190 -6.55 7.41 -6.40
CA GLY A 190 -6.71 8.33 -7.51
C GLY A 190 -8.13 8.82 -7.66
N GLY A 191 -8.29 10.00 -8.28
CA GLY A 191 -9.60 10.59 -8.53
C GLY A 191 -10.17 10.20 -9.90
N SER A 192 -9.54 10.64 -10.97
CA SER A 192 -9.95 10.33 -12.34
C SER A 192 -8.80 9.72 -13.13
N SER A 193 -9.08 9.17 -14.31
CA SER A 193 -8.08 8.57 -15.19
C SER A 193 -6.93 9.49 -15.58
N ASN A 194 -7.08 10.80 -15.39
CA ASN A 194 -6.06 11.80 -15.71
C ASN A 194 -5.33 12.35 -14.47
N GLU A 195 -5.78 11.97 -13.28
CA GLU A 195 -5.30 12.49 -11.99
C GLU A 195 -4.84 11.31 -11.11
N ALA A 196 -3.96 10.49 -11.66
CA ALA A 196 -3.36 9.40 -10.93
C ALA A 196 -2.39 9.95 -9.90
N ASN A 197 -2.82 10.00 -8.65
CA ASN A 197 -1.93 10.27 -7.54
C ASN A 197 -0.98 9.10 -7.36
N GLN A 198 0.22 9.42 -6.91
CA GLN A 198 1.34 8.51 -6.88
C GLN A 198 1.53 7.84 -5.55
N GLU A 199 0.78 8.25 -4.55
CA GLU A 199 0.91 7.65 -3.24
C GLU A 199 0.36 6.23 -3.25
N LEU A 200 1.28 5.30 -3.04
CA LEU A 200 0.98 3.95 -2.65
C LEU A 200 1.01 3.92 -1.14
N PHE A 201 -0.14 3.81 -0.50
CA PHE A 201 -0.18 3.66 0.95
C PHE A 201 -0.16 2.20 1.36
N PHE A 202 0.51 1.93 2.46
CA PHE A 202 0.62 0.60 3.04
C PHE A 202 -0.75 0.09 3.52
N VAL A 203 -1.10 -1.13 3.13
CA VAL A 203 -2.28 -1.84 3.61
C VAL A 203 -1.83 -2.95 4.56
N PRO A 204 -2.11 -2.85 5.86
CA PRO A 204 -1.71 -3.87 6.81
C PRO A 204 -2.49 -5.17 6.56
N PRO A 205 -1.89 -6.34 6.84
CA PRO A 205 -2.61 -7.61 6.81
C PRO A 205 -3.70 -7.63 7.87
N MET A 206 -4.80 -8.31 7.56
CA MET A 206 -5.90 -8.53 8.48
C MET A 206 -5.44 -9.40 9.66
N ASN A 207 -5.56 -8.91 10.88
CA ASN A 207 -5.21 -9.67 12.08
C ASN A 207 -5.93 -9.13 13.31
N CYS A 208 -5.89 -9.88 14.41
CA CYS A 208 -6.56 -9.52 15.67
C CYS A 208 -5.94 -8.30 16.40
N LYS A 209 -4.79 -7.80 15.93
CA LYS A 209 -4.14 -6.59 16.45
C LYS A 209 -4.62 -5.32 15.73
N THR A 210 -5.46 -5.44 14.71
CA THR A 210 -6.04 -4.29 14.00
C THR A 210 -6.85 -3.45 14.99
N PRO A 211 -6.63 -2.13 15.06
CA PRO A 211 -7.29 -1.28 16.04
C PRO A 211 -8.80 -1.24 15.81
N LYS A 212 -9.57 -1.31 16.90
CA LYS A 212 -11.03 -1.15 16.88
C LYS A 212 -11.47 0.31 16.97
N THR A 213 -10.55 1.21 17.23
CA THR A 213 -10.82 2.65 17.36
C THR A 213 -9.65 3.41 16.79
N ILE A 214 -9.93 4.33 15.89
CA ILE A 214 -8.97 5.28 15.35
C ILE A 214 -9.43 6.67 15.76
N ASN A 215 -8.66 7.31 16.62
CA ASN A 215 -8.94 8.65 17.11
C ASN A 215 -8.15 9.69 16.33
N ASN A 216 -8.82 10.79 16.02
CA ASN A 216 -8.17 11.98 15.53
C ASN A 216 -7.46 11.82 14.17
N ILE A 217 -8.23 11.43 13.15
CA ILE A 217 -7.83 11.64 11.76
C ILE A 217 -8.00 13.15 11.51
N PRO A 218 -6.89 13.91 11.36
CA PRO A 218 -6.96 15.36 11.43
C PRO A 218 -7.44 15.96 10.12
N LEU A 219 -8.31 16.98 10.20
CA LEU A 219 -8.66 17.89 9.10
C LEU A 219 -8.87 17.21 7.74
N ILE A 220 -9.69 16.18 7.72
CA ILE A 220 -9.84 15.23 6.59
C ILE A 220 -10.14 15.89 5.23
N GLN A 221 -10.73 17.08 5.23
CA GLN A 221 -11.02 17.84 4.01
C GLN A 221 -9.91 18.84 3.63
N ASN A 222 -8.85 18.95 4.43
CA ASN A 222 -7.82 19.99 4.27
C ASN A 222 -6.42 19.36 4.21
N THR A 223 -5.77 19.47 3.08
CA THR A 223 -4.39 19.00 2.89
C THR A 223 -3.33 19.98 3.42
N GLY A 224 -3.73 21.13 3.97
CA GLY A 224 -2.81 22.15 4.47
C GLY A 224 -2.13 23.00 3.40
N THR A 225 -2.38 22.76 2.12
CA THR A 225 -1.81 23.51 1.00
C THR A 225 -2.87 24.33 0.28
N GLY A 226 -2.82 25.64 0.46
CA GLY A 226 -3.70 26.59 -0.27
C GLY A 226 -5.14 26.60 0.24
N SER A 227 -6.04 27.09 -0.62
CA SER A 227 -7.48 27.27 -0.32
C SER A 227 -8.37 26.18 -0.95
N VAL A 228 -7.81 25.07 -1.37
CA VAL A 228 -8.56 23.98 -1.98
C VAL A 228 -9.17 23.12 -0.87
N ALA A 229 -10.50 23.04 -0.83
CA ALA A 229 -11.24 22.15 0.04
C ALA A 229 -11.59 20.87 -0.74
N PHE A 230 -11.32 19.72 -0.13
CA PHE A 230 -11.69 18.42 -0.68
C PHE A 230 -12.93 17.87 0.03
N LEU A 231 -13.65 16.98 -0.63
CA LEU A 231 -14.66 16.17 0.03
C LEU A 231 -13.94 15.10 0.87
N GLY A 232 -13.97 15.26 2.19
CA GLY A 232 -13.39 14.30 3.10
C GLY A 232 -14.15 12.97 3.05
N GLY A 233 -13.42 11.88 2.98
CA GLY A 233 -13.98 10.54 3.02
C GLY A 233 -13.03 9.55 3.65
N ILE A 234 -13.58 8.48 4.21
CA ILE A 234 -12.83 7.35 4.75
C ILE A 234 -13.40 6.03 4.23
N THR A 235 -12.54 5.07 4.05
CA THR A 235 -12.92 3.68 3.83
C THR A 235 -12.72 2.89 5.13
N ILE A 236 -13.68 2.01 5.45
CA ILE A 236 -13.65 1.22 6.67
C ILE A 236 -13.81 -0.25 6.30
N VAL A 237 -13.01 -1.11 6.91
CA VAL A 237 -13.18 -2.56 6.89
C VAL A 237 -13.58 -2.99 8.30
N SER A 238 -14.65 -3.77 8.43
CA SER A 238 -15.10 -4.29 9.71
C SER A 238 -15.59 -5.73 9.61
N GLU A 239 -15.66 -6.43 10.74
CA GLU A 239 -16.39 -7.70 10.81
C GLU A 239 -17.88 -7.46 10.52
N VAL A 240 -18.52 -8.42 9.87
CA VAL A 240 -19.96 -8.37 9.57
C VAL A 240 -20.77 -8.24 10.86
N GLY A 241 -21.67 -7.26 10.89
CA GLY A 241 -22.52 -6.97 12.04
C GLY A 241 -21.86 -6.15 13.14
N ALA A 242 -20.65 -5.65 12.94
CA ALA A 242 -20.04 -4.69 13.85
C ALA A 242 -20.80 -3.37 13.86
N SER A 243 -20.83 -2.70 15.03
CA SER A 243 -21.39 -1.36 15.13
C SER A 243 -20.34 -0.33 14.73
N VAL A 244 -20.43 0.21 13.51
CA VAL A 244 -19.50 1.21 13.01
C VAL A 244 -19.96 2.61 13.37
N LEU A 245 -19.16 3.31 14.16
CA LEU A 245 -19.43 4.69 14.58
C LEU A 245 -18.41 5.63 13.94
N VAL A 246 -18.89 6.73 13.39
CA VAL A 246 -18.05 7.83 12.88
C VAL A 246 -18.38 9.09 13.68
N ASN A 247 -17.38 9.66 14.33
CA ASN A 247 -17.55 10.78 15.27
C ASN A 247 -18.59 10.49 16.37
N GLY A 248 -18.63 9.25 16.84
CA GLY A 248 -19.56 8.80 17.90
C GLY A 248 -21.00 8.55 17.45
N ALA A 249 -21.33 8.73 16.18
CA ALA A 249 -22.64 8.41 15.60
C ALA A 249 -22.55 7.20 14.66
N ALA A 250 -23.61 6.38 14.64
CA ALA A 250 -23.69 5.27 13.70
C ALA A 250 -23.61 5.79 12.25
N THR A 251 -22.78 5.18 11.43
CA THR A 251 -22.69 5.55 10.03
C THR A 251 -23.99 5.25 9.27
N THR A 252 -24.33 6.11 8.32
CA THR A 252 -25.46 5.88 7.41
C THR A 252 -24.99 5.24 6.09
N ALA A 253 -23.68 5.07 5.89
CA ALA A 253 -23.15 4.35 4.74
C ALA A 253 -23.61 2.89 4.79
N LEU A 254 -23.99 2.36 3.64
CA LEU A 254 -24.42 0.97 3.53
C LEU A 254 -23.20 0.05 3.46
N PRO A 255 -23.19 -1.07 4.21
CA PRO A 255 -22.14 -2.07 4.12
C PRO A 255 -22.14 -2.75 2.75
N GLN A 256 -20.94 -3.08 2.28
CA GLN A 256 -20.72 -3.90 1.10
C GLN A 256 -20.02 -5.18 1.50
N THR A 257 -20.58 -6.32 1.16
CA THR A 257 -19.96 -7.62 1.42
C THR A 257 -18.63 -7.76 0.69
N VAL A 258 -17.69 -8.48 1.30
CA VAL A 258 -16.39 -8.77 0.70
C VAL A 258 -16.49 -10.10 -0.05
N ASN A 259 -16.27 -10.05 -1.36
CA ASN A 259 -16.26 -11.28 -2.19
C ASN A 259 -15.04 -12.13 -1.80
N GLY A 260 -15.28 -13.42 -1.50
CA GLY A 260 -14.24 -14.36 -1.06
C GLY A 260 -13.93 -14.34 0.43
N ASN A 261 -14.46 -13.38 1.21
CA ASN A 261 -14.38 -13.40 2.68
C ASN A 261 -15.66 -12.83 3.32
N PRO A 262 -16.70 -13.66 3.50
CA PRO A 262 -18.00 -13.21 4.00
C PRO A 262 -18.01 -12.80 5.48
N ASN A 263 -16.89 -12.93 6.20
CA ASN A 263 -16.78 -12.48 7.58
C ASN A 263 -16.59 -10.98 7.71
N PHE A 264 -16.29 -10.30 6.60
CA PHE A 264 -16.00 -8.87 6.56
C PHE A 264 -16.94 -8.12 5.63
N GLU A 265 -17.11 -6.86 5.92
CA GLU A 265 -17.84 -5.88 5.13
C GLU A 265 -17.06 -4.56 5.07
N THR A 266 -17.32 -3.76 4.05
CA THR A 266 -16.65 -2.49 3.85
C THR A 266 -17.62 -1.34 3.75
N TYR A 267 -17.18 -0.15 4.15
CA TYR A 267 -17.96 1.08 4.07
C TYR A 267 -17.14 2.16 3.38
N LEU A 268 -17.80 2.98 2.57
CA LEU A 268 -17.28 4.28 2.12
C LEU A 268 -18.13 5.38 2.78
N VAL A 269 -17.53 6.14 3.66
CA VAL A 269 -18.16 7.29 4.32
C VAL A 269 -17.60 8.57 3.73
N SER A 270 -18.44 9.39 3.13
CA SER A 270 -18.07 10.63 2.46
C SER A 270 -18.73 11.86 3.10
N GLY A 271 -18.33 13.07 2.67
CA GLY A 271 -18.88 14.32 3.19
C GLY A 271 -18.39 14.68 4.60
N LEU A 272 -17.25 14.13 5.02
CA LEU A 272 -16.66 14.38 6.31
C LEU A 272 -15.85 15.68 6.31
N SER A 273 -15.81 16.34 7.47
CA SER A 273 -15.03 17.56 7.69
C SER A 273 -14.47 17.61 9.11
N GLY A 274 -13.39 18.35 9.29
CA GLY A 274 -12.71 18.46 10.58
C GLY A 274 -11.97 17.20 10.97
N ASN A 275 -11.79 17.00 12.26
CA ASN A 275 -11.20 15.79 12.81
C ASN A 275 -12.23 14.67 12.82
N VAL A 276 -11.82 13.48 12.44
CA VAL A 276 -12.69 12.30 12.36
C VAL A 276 -12.17 11.22 13.31
N SER A 277 -13.09 10.51 13.93
CA SER A 277 -12.82 9.28 14.70
C SER A 277 -13.73 8.15 14.23
N VAL A 278 -13.21 6.93 14.32
CA VAL A 278 -13.92 5.70 13.97
C VAL A 278 -13.87 4.72 15.15
#